data_e97b164d3bb5f36505c8f45a997fed2f
#
_entry.id   e97b164d3bb5f36505c8f45a997fed2f
#
_cell.length_a   1.000
_cell.length_b   1.000
_cell.length_c   1.000
_cell.angle_alpha   90.00
_cell.angle_beta   90.00
_cell.angle_gamma   90.00
#
_symmetry.space_group_name_H-M   'P 1'
#
loop_
_entity.id
_entity.type
_entity.pdbx_description
1 polymer ?
#
loop_
_entity_poly.entity_id
_entity_poly.type
_entity_poly.pdbx_seq_one_letter_code
_entity_poly.pdbx_strand_id
1 'polypeptide(L)'
;MPTSTASGASLTEPAAGGTAPAVLVAGGTGALGIAVTRTLLRAGHPVTATWRSQRERDAVEDELSGLGQLTLVQAELTNPATVDALVSAVTGLGAVVNLVGGYTGGKNVAETDLEDFERMLRLNLVPGFLLAHSAMPRLAAAEDGSFVAVSARAALRPFAGAAGYITAKAGVLAFIQALHAEYANQGVRCNAIIPSVIDTPANRRTWPNADHSKWVPPEEVARVVRFLVSDDSAATSGAAIPVYGRT
;
A
#
# COMPACT_ATOMS: atom_id res chain seq x y z
N MET A 1 32.01 -46.88 -8.16
CA MET A 1 30.81 -46.06 -8.10
C MET A 1 30.65 -45.53 -6.71
N PRO A 2 31.02 -44.26 -6.37
CA PRO A 2 30.66 -43.66 -5.09
C PRO A 2 29.35 -42.89 -5.25
N THR A 3 28.44 -43.18 -4.32
CA THR A 3 27.13 -42.53 -4.17
C THR A 3 27.30 -41.12 -3.57
N SER A 4 26.87 -40.12 -4.35
CA SER A 4 26.79 -38.72 -3.90
C SER A 4 25.62 -38.56 -2.96
N THR A 5 25.88 -38.25 -1.72
CA THR A 5 24.90 -37.80 -0.71
C THR A 5 24.66 -36.28 -0.94
N ALA A 6 23.46 -35.92 -1.40
CA ALA A 6 23.02 -34.55 -1.47
C ALA A 6 22.83 -34.01 -0.03
N SER A 7 23.66 -33.02 0.33
CA SER A 7 23.51 -32.24 1.55
C SER A 7 22.27 -31.37 1.43
N GLY A 8 21.28 -31.62 2.28
CA GLY A 8 20.10 -30.76 2.40
C GLY A 8 20.50 -29.40 2.93
N ALA A 9 20.26 -28.36 2.16
CA ALA A 9 20.33 -26.98 2.61
C ALA A 9 19.26 -26.76 3.68
N SER A 10 19.68 -26.63 4.93
CA SER A 10 18.83 -26.16 6.04
C SER A 10 18.45 -24.71 5.76
N LEU A 11 17.18 -24.46 5.60
CA LEU A 11 16.64 -23.11 5.65
C LEU A 11 16.82 -22.61 7.08
N THR A 12 17.77 -21.71 7.30
CA THR A 12 17.97 -21.04 8.57
C THR A 12 16.71 -20.25 8.91
N GLU A 13 16.06 -20.60 10.01
CA GLU A 13 15.03 -19.77 10.64
C GLU A 13 15.61 -18.39 10.93
N PRO A 14 14.83 -17.29 10.79
CA PRO A 14 15.29 -15.95 11.12
C PRO A 14 15.67 -15.90 12.61
N ALA A 15 16.80 -15.28 12.91
CA ALA A 15 17.32 -15.11 14.26
C ALA A 15 16.27 -14.42 15.14
N ALA A 16 15.85 -15.07 16.19
CA ALA A 16 14.98 -14.53 17.22
C ALA A 16 15.72 -13.41 17.97
N GLY A 17 15.20 -12.16 17.94
CA GLY A 17 15.71 -11.12 18.83
C GLY A 17 15.31 -9.67 18.55
N GLY A 18 14.93 -9.29 17.35
CA GLY A 18 14.48 -7.92 17.05
C GLY A 18 12.96 -7.88 16.86
N THR A 19 12.27 -6.92 17.50
CA THR A 19 10.86 -6.63 17.14
C THR A 19 10.84 -6.13 15.71
N ALA A 20 10.02 -6.75 14.84
CA ALA A 20 9.86 -6.28 13.46
C ALA A 20 9.49 -4.79 13.45
N PRO A 21 9.98 -3.99 12.47
CA PRO A 21 9.71 -2.56 12.42
C PRO A 21 8.21 -2.28 12.31
N ALA A 22 7.76 -1.18 12.92
CA ALA A 22 6.37 -0.78 12.87
C ALA A 22 5.97 -0.30 11.47
N VAL A 23 4.78 -0.67 11.04
CA VAL A 23 4.24 -0.31 9.73
C VAL A 23 3.03 0.60 9.89
N LEU A 24 3.07 1.76 9.24
CA LEU A 24 1.89 2.63 9.08
C LEU A 24 1.14 2.24 7.81
N VAL A 25 -0.11 1.80 7.95
CA VAL A 25 -1.01 1.44 6.84
C VAL A 25 -2.09 2.51 6.69
N ALA A 26 -1.89 3.42 5.75
CA ALA A 26 -2.88 4.42 5.38
C ALA A 26 -4.00 3.78 4.54
N GLY A 27 -5.26 3.91 5.00
CA GLY A 27 -6.41 3.19 4.43
C GLY A 27 -6.52 1.74 4.91
N GLY A 28 -6.02 1.44 6.10
CA GLY A 28 -5.93 0.08 6.66
C GLY A 28 -7.26 -0.58 6.97
N THR A 29 -8.37 0.16 6.98
CA THR A 29 -9.73 -0.37 7.23
C THR A 29 -10.56 -0.62 5.96
N GLY A 30 -10.05 -0.26 4.77
CA GLY A 30 -10.67 -0.65 3.51
C GLY A 30 -10.50 -2.15 3.22
N ALA A 31 -11.22 -2.70 2.23
CA ALA A 31 -11.17 -4.12 1.91
C ALA A 31 -9.73 -4.64 1.59
N LEU A 32 -8.94 -3.88 0.85
CA LEU A 32 -7.52 -4.17 0.65
C LEU A 32 -6.73 -3.95 1.95
N GLY A 33 -7.05 -2.87 2.67
CA GLY A 33 -6.38 -2.48 3.91
C GLY A 33 -6.45 -3.56 4.99
N ILE A 34 -7.61 -4.18 5.15
CA ILE A 34 -7.82 -5.30 6.10
C ILE A 34 -6.89 -6.48 5.76
N ALA A 35 -6.84 -6.88 4.48
CA ALA A 35 -5.98 -7.99 4.05
C ALA A 35 -4.49 -7.66 4.27
N VAL A 36 -4.06 -6.43 3.97
CA VAL A 36 -2.68 -5.97 4.21
C VAL A 36 -2.38 -5.92 5.70
N THR A 37 -3.23 -5.28 6.51
CA THR A 37 -3.05 -5.16 7.96
C THR A 37 -2.97 -6.54 8.61
N ARG A 38 -3.89 -7.46 8.26
CA ARG A 38 -3.88 -8.86 8.73
C ARG A 38 -2.56 -9.57 8.39
N THR A 39 -2.10 -9.42 7.16
CA THR A 39 -0.89 -10.08 6.67
C THR A 39 0.35 -9.58 7.41
N LEU A 40 0.43 -8.28 7.67
CA LEU A 40 1.55 -7.66 8.40
C LEU A 40 1.54 -8.03 9.89
N LEU A 41 0.37 -8.02 10.55
CA LEU A 41 0.24 -8.48 11.94
C LEU A 41 0.68 -9.94 12.10
N ARG A 42 0.25 -10.83 11.19
CA ARG A 42 0.68 -12.25 11.20
C ARG A 42 2.17 -12.44 10.91
N ALA A 43 2.80 -11.48 10.26
CA ALA A 43 4.26 -11.45 10.06
C ALA A 43 5.02 -10.85 11.26
N GLY A 44 4.32 -10.45 12.33
CA GLY A 44 4.92 -9.94 13.57
C GLY A 44 5.18 -8.42 13.59
N HIS A 45 4.75 -7.67 12.57
CA HIS A 45 4.88 -6.23 12.57
C HIS A 45 3.86 -5.58 13.51
N PRO A 46 4.26 -4.64 14.38
CA PRO A 46 3.32 -3.69 14.96
C PRO A 46 2.70 -2.85 13.83
N VAL A 47 1.38 -2.74 13.78
CA VAL A 47 0.68 -2.00 12.71
C VAL A 47 -0.12 -0.86 13.29
N THR A 48 0.10 0.35 12.75
CA THR A 48 -0.82 1.48 12.90
C THR A 48 -1.64 1.61 11.62
N ALA A 49 -2.95 1.41 11.71
CA ALA A 49 -3.86 1.46 10.56
C ALA A 49 -4.81 2.64 10.68
N THR A 50 -4.98 3.39 9.58
CA THR A 50 -5.92 4.53 9.60
C THR A 50 -7.32 4.10 9.21
N TRP A 51 -8.31 4.73 9.84
CA TRP A 51 -9.73 4.58 9.54
C TRP A 51 -10.40 5.93 9.33
N ARG A 52 -11.57 5.93 8.67
CA ARG A 52 -12.33 7.13 8.37
C ARG A 52 -13.69 7.15 9.05
N SER A 53 -14.38 6.02 9.13
CA SER A 53 -15.68 5.90 9.77
C SER A 53 -15.67 4.93 10.94
N GLN A 54 -16.45 5.23 12.00
CA GLN A 54 -16.55 4.36 13.19
C GLN A 54 -16.95 2.92 12.82
N ARG A 55 -17.87 2.77 11.88
CA ARG A 55 -18.31 1.45 11.41
C ARG A 55 -17.17 0.62 10.80
N GLU A 56 -16.28 1.27 10.03
CA GLU A 56 -15.10 0.58 9.48
C GLU A 56 -14.13 0.18 10.59
N ARG A 57 -13.92 1.06 11.58
CA ARG A 57 -13.08 0.77 12.74
C ARG A 57 -13.56 -0.46 13.51
N ASP A 58 -14.84 -0.48 13.91
CA ASP A 58 -15.41 -1.54 14.74
C ASP A 58 -15.32 -2.91 14.03
N ALA A 59 -15.66 -2.95 12.73
CA ALA A 59 -15.55 -4.18 11.94
C ALA A 59 -14.11 -4.70 11.85
N VAL A 60 -13.12 -3.82 11.75
CA VAL A 60 -11.71 -4.19 11.66
C VAL A 60 -11.14 -4.60 13.02
N GLU A 61 -11.54 -3.93 14.09
CA GLU A 61 -11.12 -4.26 15.46
C GLU A 61 -11.54 -5.69 15.82
N ASP A 62 -12.79 -6.07 15.51
CA ASP A 62 -13.30 -7.42 15.72
C ASP A 62 -12.55 -8.48 14.86
N GLU A 63 -12.34 -8.17 13.58
CA GLU A 63 -11.74 -9.10 12.60
C GLU A 63 -10.25 -9.35 12.83
N LEU A 64 -9.52 -8.36 13.33
CA LEU A 64 -8.06 -8.40 13.50
C LEU A 64 -7.64 -8.57 14.97
N SER A 65 -8.59 -8.66 15.89
CA SER A 65 -8.32 -8.87 17.32
C SER A 65 -7.46 -10.11 17.56
N GLY A 66 -6.44 -9.96 18.41
CA GLY A 66 -5.56 -11.08 18.79
C GLY A 66 -4.51 -11.49 17.76
N LEU A 67 -4.43 -10.85 16.59
CA LEU A 67 -3.43 -11.20 15.56
C LEU A 67 -2.05 -10.56 15.79
N GLY A 68 -1.95 -9.57 16.67
CA GLY A 68 -0.71 -8.85 16.96
C GLY A 68 -0.97 -7.45 17.50
N GLN A 69 0.05 -6.60 17.52
CA GLN A 69 -0.04 -5.23 18.01
C GLN A 69 -0.68 -4.32 16.95
N LEU A 70 -1.96 -4.03 17.08
CA LEU A 70 -2.74 -3.16 16.21
C LEU A 70 -3.12 -1.87 16.93
N THR A 71 -2.85 -0.73 16.29
CA THR A 71 -3.33 0.61 16.69
C THR A 71 -4.21 1.18 15.58
N LEU A 72 -5.45 1.55 15.90
CA LEU A 72 -6.38 2.15 14.96
C LEU A 72 -6.49 3.65 15.20
N VAL A 73 -6.17 4.48 14.19
CA VAL A 73 -6.14 5.94 14.29
C VAL A 73 -7.08 6.56 13.26
N GLN A 74 -7.95 7.47 13.72
CA GLN A 74 -8.74 8.28 12.79
C GLN A 74 -7.87 9.37 12.17
N ALA A 75 -7.80 9.45 10.84
CA ALA A 75 -6.99 10.45 10.17
C ALA A 75 -7.60 10.92 8.85
N GLU A 76 -7.68 12.24 8.67
CA GLU A 76 -7.94 12.87 7.38
C GLU A 76 -6.61 13.05 6.64
N LEU A 77 -6.36 12.16 5.68
CA LEU A 77 -5.05 12.05 5.02
C LEU A 77 -4.82 13.09 3.91
N THR A 78 -5.75 14.02 3.72
CA THR A 78 -5.56 15.21 2.87
C THR A 78 -5.27 16.49 3.69
N ASN A 79 -5.15 16.35 5.02
CA ASN A 79 -4.80 17.44 5.92
C ASN A 79 -3.35 17.25 6.42
N PRO A 80 -2.42 18.19 6.13
CA PRO A 80 -1.01 18.08 6.53
C PRO A 80 -0.81 17.87 8.03
N ALA A 81 -1.45 18.70 8.87
CA ALA A 81 -1.28 18.62 10.32
C ALA A 81 -1.75 17.28 10.91
N THR A 82 -2.82 16.69 10.34
CA THR A 82 -3.30 15.37 10.74
C THR A 82 -2.30 14.28 10.37
N VAL A 83 -1.70 14.37 9.18
CA VAL A 83 -0.69 13.40 8.72
C VAL A 83 0.58 13.51 9.55
N ASP A 84 1.05 14.73 9.86
CA ASP A 84 2.24 14.95 10.69
C ASP A 84 2.04 14.38 12.10
N ALA A 85 0.90 14.62 12.72
CA ALA A 85 0.56 14.06 14.03
C ALA A 85 0.50 12.51 13.99
N LEU A 86 -0.14 11.95 12.95
CA LEU A 86 -0.22 10.50 12.74
C LEU A 86 1.16 9.87 12.62
N VAL A 87 2.00 10.35 11.72
CA VAL A 87 3.34 9.81 11.49
C VAL A 87 4.20 9.94 12.73
N SER A 88 4.13 11.09 13.43
CA SER A 88 4.91 11.33 14.65
C SER A 88 4.54 10.37 15.79
N ALA A 89 3.29 9.94 15.87
CA ALA A 89 2.80 9.03 16.92
C ALA A 89 3.25 7.57 16.73
N VAL A 90 3.70 7.16 15.55
CA VAL A 90 4.13 5.76 15.31
C VAL A 90 5.55 5.55 15.85
N THR A 91 5.70 4.84 16.94
CA THR A 91 7.02 4.47 17.49
C THR A 91 7.66 3.37 16.66
N GLY A 92 8.96 3.47 16.38
CA GLY A 92 9.70 2.45 15.62
C GLY A 92 9.26 2.32 14.15
N LEU A 93 8.80 3.43 13.54
CA LEU A 93 8.36 3.45 12.14
C LEU A 93 9.49 3.00 11.20
N GLY A 94 9.31 1.86 10.54
CA GLY A 94 10.22 1.36 9.51
C GLY A 94 9.55 1.23 8.14
N ALA A 95 8.20 1.25 8.07
CA ALA A 95 7.55 1.21 6.77
C ALA A 95 6.25 2.04 6.73
N VAL A 96 5.95 2.60 5.55
CA VAL A 96 4.66 3.23 5.24
C VAL A 96 4.05 2.56 4.03
N VAL A 97 2.78 2.18 4.16
CA VAL A 97 1.99 1.57 3.07
C VAL A 97 0.79 2.48 2.80
N ASN A 98 0.79 3.16 1.66
CA ASN A 98 -0.33 4.01 1.24
C ASN A 98 -1.29 3.25 0.31
N LEU A 99 -2.43 2.85 0.85
CA LEU A 99 -3.53 2.18 0.14
C LEU A 99 -4.68 3.14 -0.20
N VAL A 100 -4.54 4.42 0.15
CA VAL A 100 -5.61 5.41 -0.03
C VAL A 100 -5.86 5.65 -1.49
N GLY A 101 -7.13 5.68 -1.84
CA GLY A 101 -7.56 6.01 -3.18
C GLY A 101 -9.02 5.63 -3.42
N GLY A 102 -9.50 6.03 -4.57
CA GLY A 102 -10.85 5.74 -5.01
C GLY A 102 -11.01 6.00 -6.49
N TYR A 103 -12.06 5.47 -7.06
CA TYR A 103 -12.39 5.62 -8.47
C TYR A 103 -13.72 6.36 -8.64
N THR A 104 -13.71 7.34 -9.52
CA THR A 104 -14.91 7.91 -10.13
C THR A 104 -14.58 8.19 -11.60
N GLY A 105 -15.51 7.85 -12.48
CA GLY A 105 -15.35 8.04 -13.91
C GLY A 105 -16.70 7.91 -14.61
N GLY A 106 -16.67 7.80 -15.94
CA GLY A 106 -17.85 7.65 -16.80
C GLY A 106 -18.07 8.83 -17.75
N LYS A 107 -17.35 9.95 -17.57
CA LYS A 107 -17.41 11.13 -18.45
C LYS A 107 -16.11 11.25 -19.24
N ASN A 108 -16.20 11.63 -20.51
CA ASN A 108 -15.04 12.04 -21.30
C ASN A 108 -14.50 13.39 -20.82
N VAL A 109 -13.27 13.74 -21.20
CA VAL A 109 -12.61 14.97 -20.72
C VAL A 109 -13.45 16.24 -21.00
N ALA A 110 -14.07 16.33 -22.17
CA ALA A 110 -14.91 17.48 -22.52
C ALA A 110 -16.17 17.66 -21.64
N GLU A 111 -16.55 16.60 -20.91
CA GLU A 111 -17.73 16.54 -20.04
C GLU A 111 -17.35 16.51 -18.55
N THR A 112 -16.05 16.45 -18.26
CA THR A 112 -15.52 16.35 -16.88
C THR A 112 -15.28 17.75 -16.33
N ASP A 113 -15.93 18.10 -15.24
CA ASP A 113 -15.71 19.35 -14.55
C ASP A 113 -14.32 19.37 -13.90
N LEU A 114 -13.72 20.57 -13.79
CA LEU A 114 -12.41 20.74 -13.15
C LEU A 114 -12.40 20.21 -11.72
N GLU A 115 -13.47 20.44 -10.96
CA GLU A 115 -13.62 19.95 -9.59
C GLU A 115 -13.57 18.42 -9.51
N ASP A 116 -14.21 17.70 -10.45
CA ASP A 116 -14.16 16.24 -10.52
C ASP A 116 -12.74 15.74 -10.84
N PHE A 117 -12.02 16.43 -11.71
CA PHE A 117 -10.63 16.11 -12.02
C PHE A 117 -9.71 16.34 -10.81
N GLU A 118 -9.79 17.51 -10.17
CA GLU A 118 -9.01 17.86 -8.99
C GLU A 118 -9.31 16.92 -7.80
N ARG A 119 -10.56 16.53 -7.63
CA ARG A 119 -10.97 15.56 -6.60
C ARG A 119 -10.28 14.21 -6.77
N MET A 120 -10.07 13.75 -8.01
CA MET A 120 -9.32 12.51 -8.26
C MET A 120 -7.84 12.66 -7.91
N LEU A 121 -7.22 13.79 -8.23
CA LEU A 121 -5.85 14.08 -7.82
C LEU A 121 -5.75 14.17 -6.29
N ARG A 122 -6.63 14.92 -5.67
CA ARG A 122 -6.65 15.09 -4.21
C ARG A 122 -6.84 13.76 -3.47
N LEU A 123 -7.72 12.89 -3.95
CA LEU A 123 -8.00 11.61 -3.31
C LEU A 123 -6.87 10.58 -3.50
N ASN A 124 -6.26 10.54 -4.69
CA ASN A 124 -5.37 9.43 -5.06
C ASN A 124 -3.87 9.78 -4.99
N LEU A 125 -3.50 11.06 -5.03
CA LEU A 125 -2.10 11.48 -5.08
C LEU A 125 -1.67 12.24 -3.82
N VAL A 126 -2.48 13.20 -3.35
CA VAL A 126 -2.13 14.05 -2.21
C VAL A 126 -1.82 13.27 -0.92
N PRO A 127 -2.57 12.23 -0.52
CA PRO A 127 -2.22 11.44 0.66
C PRO A 127 -0.83 10.81 0.59
N GLY A 128 -0.44 10.30 -0.60
CA GLY A 128 0.90 9.74 -0.81
C GLY A 128 2.01 10.78 -0.62
N PHE A 129 1.80 11.99 -1.13
CA PHE A 129 2.73 13.10 -0.94
C PHE A 129 2.86 13.50 0.54
N LEU A 130 1.74 13.71 1.24
CA LEU A 130 1.76 14.13 2.65
C LEU A 130 2.40 13.07 3.55
N LEU A 131 2.06 11.79 3.32
CA LEU A 131 2.67 10.68 4.07
C LEU A 131 4.18 10.62 3.83
N ALA A 132 4.65 10.75 2.59
CA ALA A 132 6.07 10.76 2.28
C ALA A 132 6.75 11.99 2.90
N HIS A 133 6.19 13.19 2.75
CA HIS A 133 6.72 14.42 3.33
C HIS A 133 7.00 14.30 4.83
N SER A 134 6.06 13.72 5.56
CA SER A 134 6.19 13.54 7.01
C SER A 134 7.06 12.33 7.40
N ALA A 135 7.00 11.22 6.64
CA ALA A 135 7.64 9.97 7.03
C ALA A 135 9.10 9.81 6.54
N MET A 136 9.49 10.41 5.41
CA MET A 136 10.80 10.18 4.80
C MET A 136 11.97 10.45 5.74
N PRO A 137 12.02 11.54 6.56
CA PRO A 137 13.12 11.75 7.50
C PRO A 137 13.24 10.61 8.53
N ARG A 138 12.14 10.00 8.91
CA ARG A 138 12.12 8.90 9.87
C ARG A 138 12.49 7.56 9.22
N LEU A 139 12.03 7.33 7.99
CA LEU A 139 12.39 6.14 7.22
C LEU A 139 13.89 6.16 6.86
N ALA A 140 14.46 7.32 6.56
CA ALA A 140 15.88 7.48 6.31
C ALA A 140 16.73 7.28 7.58
N ALA A 141 16.17 7.53 8.76
CA ALA A 141 16.83 7.26 10.04
C ALA A 141 16.68 5.80 10.51
N ALA A 142 15.82 5.03 9.90
CA ALA A 142 15.68 3.59 10.09
C ALA A 142 16.69 2.85 9.19
N GLU A 143 17.24 1.71 9.62
CA GLU A 143 18.27 0.99 8.86
C GLU A 143 17.75 0.46 7.50
N ASP A 144 16.45 0.16 7.35
CA ASP A 144 15.81 -0.40 6.15
C ASP A 144 14.42 0.18 5.90
N GLY A 145 14.36 1.50 5.75
CA GLY A 145 13.08 2.20 5.53
C GLY A 145 12.37 1.74 4.25
N SER A 146 11.04 1.59 4.30
CA SER A 146 10.24 1.22 3.13
C SER A 146 9.02 2.11 2.96
N PHE A 147 8.79 2.59 1.73
CA PHE A 147 7.58 3.30 1.33
C PHE A 147 6.91 2.59 0.15
N VAL A 148 5.68 2.13 0.36
CA VAL A 148 4.90 1.41 -0.65
C VAL A 148 3.62 2.18 -0.97
N ALA A 149 3.37 2.44 -2.26
CA ALA A 149 2.12 3.08 -2.72
C ALA A 149 1.37 2.22 -3.72
N VAL A 150 0.04 2.37 -3.75
CA VAL A 150 -0.82 1.67 -4.69
C VAL A 150 -1.19 2.57 -5.86
N SER A 151 -0.68 2.22 -7.05
CA SER A 151 -1.14 2.76 -8.32
C SER A 151 -2.28 1.88 -8.88
N ALA A 152 -2.41 1.77 -10.18
CA ALA A 152 -3.38 0.90 -10.85
C ALA A 152 -2.91 0.55 -12.26
N ARG A 153 -3.33 -0.61 -12.79
CA ARG A 153 -3.09 -0.98 -14.20
C ARG A 153 -3.57 0.10 -15.19
N ALA A 154 -4.63 0.85 -14.82
CA ALA A 154 -5.15 1.98 -15.59
C ALA A 154 -4.11 3.08 -15.87
N ALA A 155 -3.10 3.26 -15.01
CA ALA A 155 -1.99 4.19 -15.25
C ALA A 155 -1.12 3.80 -16.45
N LEU A 156 -1.03 2.50 -16.76
CA LEU A 156 -0.25 1.95 -17.88
C LEU A 156 -1.10 1.55 -19.08
N ARG A 157 -2.37 1.24 -18.85
CA ARG A 157 -3.36 0.86 -19.87
C ARG A 157 -4.63 1.67 -19.68
N PRO A 158 -4.65 2.93 -20.16
CA PRO A 158 -5.76 3.83 -19.97
C PRO A 158 -7.03 3.35 -20.69
N PHE A 159 -8.17 3.79 -20.17
CA PHE A 159 -9.48 3.57 -20.77
C PHE A 159 -10.31 4.87 -20.74
N ALA A 160 -11.30 4.97 -21.61
CA ALA A 160 -12.12 6.17 -21.74
C ALA A 160 -12.95 6.46 -20.47
N GLY A 161 -13.18 7.73 -20.18
CA GLY A 161 -14.04 8.18 -19.08
C GLY A 161 -13.37 8.16 -17.70
N ALA A 162 -12.04 8.08 -17.61
CA ALA A 162 -11.33 8.00 -16.34
C ALA A 162 -10.09 8.92 -16.25
N ALA A 163 -10.08 10.04 -16.99
CA ALA A 163 -8.89 10.88 -17.13
C ALA A 163 -8.30 11.33 -15.79
N GLY A 164 -9.10 11.85 -14.86
CA GLY A 164 -8.61 12.30 -13.55
C GLY A 164 -8.02 11.16 -12.72
N TYR A 165 -8.67 10.01 -12.71
CA TYR A 165 -8.17 8.82 -12.01
C TYR A 165 -6.85 8.29 -12.60
N ILE A 166 -6.81 8.15 -13.93
CA ILE A 166 -5.62 7.69 -14.66
C ILE A 166 -4.44 8.63 -14.42
N THR A 167 -4.67 9.94 -14.53
CA THR A 167 -3.66 10.97 -14.28
C THR A 167 -3.13 10.87 -12.85
N ALA A 168 -4.02 10.73 -11.85
CA ALA A 168 -3.61 10.60 -10.46
C ALA A 168 -2.79 9.32 -10.23
N LYS A 169 -3.21 8.17 -10.79
CA LYS A 169 -2.49 6.90 -10.62
C LYS A 169 -1.18 6.84 -11.41
N ALA A 170 -1.07 7.51 -12.56
CA ALA A 170 0.20 7.74 -13.24
C ALA A 170 1.12 8.67 -12.42
N GLY A 171 0.55 9.72 -11.82
CA GLY A 171 1.26 10.59 -10.87
C GLY A 171 1.85 9.84 -9.69
N VAL A 172 1.17 8.83 -9.14
CA VAL A 172 1.73 7.96 -8.09
C VAL A 172 2.99 7.24 -8.58
N LEU A 173 3.02 6.71 -9.81
CA LEU A 173 4.21 6.05 -10.35
C LEU A 173 5.38 7.02 -10.48
N ALA A 174 5.15 8.20 -11.05
CA ALA A 174 6.16 9.24 -11.18
C ALA A 174 6.67 9.71 -9.81
N PHE A 175 5.77 9.85 -8.83
CA PHE A 175 6.13 10.25 -7.48
C PHE A 175 7.02 9.21 -6.78
N ILE A 176 6.72 7.92 -6.92
CA ILE A 176 7.57 6.84 -6.38
C ILE A 176 8.96 6.85 -7.01
N GLN A 177 9.07 7.14 -8.31
CA GLN A 177 10.38 7.29 -8.97
C GLN A 177 11.16 8.49 -8.42
N ALA A 178 10.49 9.61 -8.15
CA ALA A 178 11.11 10.77 -7.52
C ALA A 178 11.61 10.44 -6.10
N LEU A 179 10.79 9.78 -5.27
CA LEU A 179 11.19 9.34 -3.94
C LEU A 179 12.37 8.37 -3.98
N HIS A 180 12.40 7.43 -4.91
CA HIS A 180 13.54 6.55 -5.12
C HIS A 180 14.81 7.33 -5.44
N ALA A 181 14.74 8.28 -6.39
CA ALA A 181 15.89 9.10 -6.77
C ALA A 181 16.44 9.96 -5.61
N GLU A 182 15.56 10.43 -4.72
CA GLU A 182 15.93 11.29 -3.59
C GLU A 182 16.47 10.52 -2.37
N TYR A 183 15.94 9.30 -2.11
CA TYR A 183 16.14 8.61 -0.83
C TYR A 183 16.82 7.23 -0.92
N ALA A 184 17.06 6.69 -2.12
CA ALA A 184 17.70 5.37 -2.25
C ALA A 184 19.11 5.32 -1.64
N ASN A 185 19.86 6.40 -1.77
CA ASN A 185 21.20 6.53 -1.17
C ASN A 185 21.17 6.74 0.36
N GLN A 186 20.00 6.94 0.93
CA GLN A 186 19.75 7.03 2.37
C GLN A 186 19.15 5.74 2.93
N GLY A 187 19.15 4.64 2.14
CA GLY A 187 18.66 3.33 2.56
C GLY A 187 17.13 3.18 2.52
N VAL A 188 16.38 4.14 1.94
CA VAL A 188 14.91 4.00 1.84
C VAL A 188 14.50 3.37 0.51
N ARG A 189 13.77 2.28 0.58
CA ARG A 189 13.18 1.61 -0.58
C ARG A 189 11.79 2.19 -0.87
N CYS A 190 11.59 2.69 -2.09
CA CYS A 190 10.33 3.30 -2.52
C CYS A 190 9.76 2.52 -3.70
N ASN A 191 8.61 1.86 -3.54
CA ASN A 191 8.02 1.01 -4.57
C ASN A 191 6.53 1.29 -4.77
N ALA A 192 6.04 1.06 -5.99
CA ALA A 192 4.61 1.06 -6.30
C ALA A 192 4.13 -0.34 -6.62
N ILE A 193 2.95 -0.71 -6.17
CA ILE A 193 2.20 -1.86 -6.69
C ILE A 193 1.15 -1.40 -7.70
N ILE A 194 0.97 -2.19 -8.74
CA ILE A 194 0.05 -1.90 -9.85
C ILE A 194 -0.96 -3.04 -9.95
N PRO A 195 -2.01 -3.05 -9.13
CA PRO A 195 -3.04 -4.08 -9.24
C PRO A 195 -3.90 -3.86 -10.49
N SER A 196 -4.45 -4.95 -11.03
CA SER A 196 -5.63 -4.89 -11.88
C SER A 196 -6.88 -4.63 -11.01
N VAL A 197 -8.05 -5.08 -11.40
CA VAL A 197 -9.24 -4.92 -10.55
C VAL A 197 -9.09 -5.84 -9.33
N ILE A 198 -9.11 -5.24 -8.14
CA ILE A 198 -9.07 -5.98 -6.87
C ILE A 198 -10.48 -6.48 -6.55
N ASP A 199 -10.60 -7.74 -6.17
CA ASP A 199 -11.86 -8.35 -5.79
C ASP A 199 -12.34 -7.84 -4.42
N THR A 200 -13.10 -6.76 -4.44
CA THR A 200 -13.65 -6.12 -3.25
C THR A 200 -15.17 -5.98 -3.36
N PRO A 201 -15.88 -5.94 -2.22
CA PRO A 201 -17.33 -5.69 -2.25
C PRO A 201 -17.71 -4.40 -2.99
N ALA A 202 -16.89 -3.35 -2.92
CA ALA A 202 -17.12 -2.10 -3.63
C ALA A 202 -17.01 -2.29 -5.15
N ASN A 203 -15.95 -2.96 -5.63
CA ASN A 203 -15.76 -3.23 -7.05
C ASN A 203 -16.84 -4.16 -7.59
N ARG A 204 -17.24 -5.18 -6.85
CA ARG A 204 -18.35 -6.07 -7.24
C ARG A 204 -19.67 -5.32 -7.39
N ARG A 205 -19.95 -4.33 -6.54
CA ARG A 205 -21.14 -3.46 -6.71
C ARG A 205 -21.04 -2.55 -7.93
N THR A 206 -19.85 -2.04 -8.23
CA THR A 206 -19.63 -1.15 -9.40
C THR A 206 -19.74 -1.91 -10.72
N TRP A 207 -19.27 -3.16 -10.75
CA TRP A 207 -19.28 -4.01 -11.96
C TRP A 207 -19.91 -5.38 -11.67
N PRO A 208 -21.23 -5.44 -11.42
CA PRO A 208 -21.90 -6.68 -10.98
C PRO A 208 -21.89 -7.79 -12.03
N ASN A 209 -21.81 -7.43 -13.31
CA ASN A 209 -21.84 -8.36 -14.44
C ASN A 209 -20.43 -8.74 -14.97
N ALA A 210 -19.36 -8.29 -14.31
CA ALA A 210 -18.01 -8.64 -14.71
C ALA A 210 -17.64 -10.07 -14.28
N ASP A 211 -16.72 -10.69 -14.99
CA ASP A 211 -16.14 -11.97 -14.59
C ASP A 211 -15.15 -11.75 -13.42
N HIS A 212 -15.67 -11.87 -12.19
CA HIS A 212 -14.89 -11.64 -10.97
C HIS A 212 -13.81 -12.72 -10.75
N SER A 213 -13.87 -13.87 -11.43
CA SER A 213 -12.85 -14.92 -11.30
C SER A 213 -11.47 -14.50 -11.79
N LYS A 214 -11.41 -13.43 -12.59
CA LYS A 214 -10.16 -12.83 -13.10
C LYS A 214 -9.60 -11.73 -12.21
N TRP A 215 -10.38 -11.28 -11.22
CA TRP A 215 -9.94 -10.20 -10.34
C TRP A 215 -8.90 -10.66 -9.33
N VAL A 216 -8.11 -9.72 -8.84
CA VAL A 216 -7.04 -10.00 -7.86
C VAL A 216 -7.63 -10.10 -6.47
N PRO A 217 -7.49 -11.22 -5.77
CA PRO A 217 -7.82 -11.28 -4.35
C PRO A 217 -6.97 -10.28 -3.55
N PRO A 218 -7.57 -9.55 -2.57
CA PRO A 218 -6.82 -8.64 -1.71
C PRO A 218 -5.60 -9.28 -1.03
N GLU A 219 -5.67 -10.56 -0.71
CA GLU A 219 -4.62 -11.35 -0.06
C GLU A 219 -3.38 -11.50 -0.96
N GLU A 220 -3.55 -11.55 -2.29
CA GLU A 220 -2.42 -11.60 -3.21
C GLU A 220 -1.68 -10.27 -3.24
N VAL A 221 -2.39 -9.16 -3.24
CA VAL A 221 -1.80 -7.83 -3.09
C VAL A 221 -1.08 -7.69 -1.75
N ALA A 222 -1.71 -8.17 -0.67
CA ALA A 222 -1.15 -8.13 0.68
C ALA A 222 0.17 -8.92 0.80
N ARG A 223 0.32 -10.05 0.10
CA ARG A 223 1.60 -10.79 0.06
C ARG A 223 2.72 -10.00 -0.61
N VAL A 224 2.41 -9.28 -1.68
CA VAL A 224 3.39 -8.41 -2.35
C VAL A 224 3.76 -7.23 -1.45
N VAL A 225 2.79 -6.61 -0.77
CA VAL A 225 3.08 -5.54 0.21
C VAL A 225 3.99 -6.07 1.32
N ARG A 226 3.70 -7.24 1.90
CA ARG A 226 4.55 -7.85 2.93
C ARG A 226 5.99 -8.05 2.44
N PHE A 227 6.19 -8.57 1.23
CA PHE A 227 7.51 -8.67 0.62
C PHE A 227 8.20 -7.31 0.54
N LEU A 228 7.51 -6.26 0.09
CA LEU A 228 8.09 -4.94 -0.10
C LEU A 228 8.44 -4.21 1.22
N VAL A 229 7.84 -4.57 2.35
CA VAL A 229 8.17 -3.99 3.65
C VAL A 229 9.18 -4.85 4.44
N SER A 230 9.51 -6.05 3.97
CA SER A 230 10.49 -6.94 4.58
C SER A 230 11.88 -6.83 3.94
N ASP A 231 12.88 -7.38 4.60
CA ASP A 231 14.27 -7.44 4.14
C ASP A 231 14.43 -8.30 2.87
N ASP A 232 13.48 -9.21 2.60
CA ASP A 232 13.44 -10.00 1.36
C ASP A 232 13.47 -9.11 0.10
N SER A 233 13.04 -7.85 0.23
CA SER A 233 13.03 -6.86 -0.87
C SER A 233 14.18 -5.85 -0.82
N ALA A 234 15.25 -6.11 -0.05
CA ALA A 234 16.37 -5.18 0.15
C ALA A 234 16.97 -4.64 -1.17
N ALA A 235 17.02 -5.45 -2.21
CA ALA A 235 17.51 -5.05 -3.53
C ALA A 235 16.43 -4.40 -4.43
N THR A 236 15.20 -4.20 -3.94
CA THR A 236 14.06 -3.75 -4.75
C THR A 236 13.65 -2.34 -4.36
N SER A 237 13.99 -1.35 -5.19
CA SER A 237 13.58 0.04 -5.03
C SER A 237 13.34 0.72 -6.38
N GLY A 238 12.46 1.72 -6.43
CA GLY A 238 12.05 2.38 -7.68
C GLY A 238 11.17 1.50 -8.58
N ALA A 239 10.69 0.36 -8.11
CA ALA A 239 9.95 -0.58 -8.92
C ALA A 239 8.45 -0.24 -8.98
N ALA A 240 7.87 -0.53 -10.14
CA ALA A 240 6.43 -0.54 -10.38
C ALA A 240 5.99 -1.98 -10.61
N ILE A 241 5.46 -2.64 -9.57
CA ILE A 241 5.27 -4.09 -9.51
C ILE A 241 3.85 -4.47 -9.93
N PRO A 242 3.65 -5.16 -11.06
CA PRO A 242 2.35 -5.64 -11.49
C PRO A 242 1.79 -6.69 -10.53
N VAL A 243 0.53 -6.54 -10.14
CA VAL A 243 -0.24 -7.52 -9.39
C VAL A 243 -1.57 -7.73 -10.12
N TYR A 244 -1.52 -8.42 -11.24
CA TYR A 244 -2.65 -8.49 -12.17
C TYR A 244 -3.55 -9.72 -11.96
N GLY A 245 -3.15 -10.67 -11.12
CA GLY A 245 -3.84 -11.93 -10.97
C GLY A 245 -3.72 -12.76 -12.26
N ARG A 246 -4.85 -13.26 -12.74
CA ARG A 246 -4.92 -14.10 -13.95
C ARG A 246 -5.41 -13.34 -15.19
N THR A 247 -5.28 -11.98 -15.20
CA THR A 247 -5.75 -11.14 -16.31
C THR A 247 -4.63 -10.70 -17.24
#